data_a0147a69e08c4a3c84d2878e9415f3b7
#
_entry.id   a0147a69e08c4a3c84d2878e9415f3b7
#
_cell.length_a   1.000
_cell.length_b   1.000
_cell.length_c   1.000
_cell.angle_alpha   90.00
_cell.angle_beta   90.00
_cell.angle_gamma   90.00
#
_symmetry.space_group_name_H-M   'P 1'
#
loop_
_entity.id
_entity.type
_entity.pdbx_description
1 polymer ?
#
loop_
_entity_poly.entity_id
_entity_poly.type
_entity_poly.pdbx_seq_one_letter_code
_entity_poly.pdbx_strand_id
1 'polypeptide(L)'
;MTVRTGSFSPRRMWTSTRAALVVVTVLAAGLIVVMSSSSDAVAGERVTFVNRTGETLWVGAGESGDGSRRISGLPVLRPGESKSIVIPDSGQPGHWRGRFFARQRCGGDPGGTFKCLVGDCGPYLDHCERGAEPVSLAEFNFDQNNPGAPWYNVSYVDALSVVITIEAPGAPNPALAGSCVRSACGGGQMLAACPEAHAVRDPRRGDRINCVNPNRDAESAYTAALRPFGPRAYLWSTHDKVPGNETVFNCPGCADFTVTFRSSGAANPVPRPEERADTPDSSTFSLRGFANKCVDVPGGISADGSQMQLWRCNGTGAQRFTRGPNGSLVALDKCMDVAWAARDNGTKVQLAHCNGGPAQIWVAERGMVRNPHSGKCLDVRDWNANDGAPLQIWECNPGQDNQTWRAIRH
;
A
#
# COMPACT_ATOMS: atom_id res chain seq x y z
N MET A 1 -53.01 67.20 -30.30
CA MET A 1 -53.42 67.47 -28.92
C MET A 1 -52.36 66.94 -27.97
N THR A 2 -51.69 67.86 -27.36
CA THR A 2 -50.52 67.68 -26.50
C THR A 2 -50.92 67.37 -25.09
N VAL A 3 -50.33 66.38 -24.46
CA VAL A 3 -50.24 66.35 -23.01
C VAL A 3 -48.88 65.85 -22.60
N ARG A 4 -48.30 66.56 -21.68
CA ARG A 4 -46.92 66.56 -21.20
C ARG A 4 -46.62 65.37 -20.26
N THR A 5 -45.40 64.92 -20.35
CA THR A 5 -44.64 64.09 -19.48
C THR A 5 -44.36 64.71 -18.13
N GLY A 6 -44.50 63.93 -17.07
CA GLY A 6 -44.00 64.21 -15.71
C GLY A 6 -42.94 63.14 -15.32
N SER A 7 -41.71 63.66 -15.23
CA SER A 7 -40.58 62.88 -14.73
C SER A 7 -40.60 62.82 -13.20
N PHE A 8 -40.50 61.65 -12.60
CA PHE A 8 -40.13 61.46 -11.21
C PHE A 8 -39.00 60.46 -11.07
N SER A 9 -37.88 60.95 -10.62
CA SER A 9 -36.75 60.15 -10.19
C SER A 9 -36.91 59.71 -8.75
N PRO A 10 -36.70 58.45 -8.37
CA PRO A 10 -36.54 58.08 -6.99
C PRO A 10 -35.06 57.92 -6.63
N ARG A 11 -34.73 58.59 -5.56
CA ARG A 11 -33.43 58.57 -4.87
C ARG A 11 -33.09 57.16 -4.39
N ARG A 12 -31.84 56.76 -4.58
CA ARG A 12 -31.20 55.61 -3.95
C ARG A 12 -31.18 55.80 -2.42
N MET A 13 -31.81 54.91 -1.68
CA MET A 13 -31.59 54.72 -0.26
C MET A 13 -30.66 53.57 -0.05
N TRP A 14 -29.48 53.86 0.45
CA TRP A 14 -28.53 52.89 0.97
C TRP A 14 -29.02 52.46 2.35
N THR A 15 -29.40 51.21 2.53
CA THR A 15 -29.57 50.63 3.84
C THR A 15 -28.35 49.79 4.17
N SER A 16 -27.50 50.32 5.02
CA SER A 16 -26.42 49.61 5.68
C SER A 16 -27.03 48.74 6.79
N THR A 17 -27.07 47.44 6.59
CA THR A 17 -27.37 46.49 7.67
C THR A 17 -26.14 46.35 8.56
N ARG A 18 -26.16 47.04 9.67
CA ARG A 18 -25.24 46.79 10.80
C ARG A 18 -25.75 45.55 11.55
N ALA A 19 -24.92 44.51 11.58
CA ALA A 19 -25.12 43.39 12.47
C ALA A 19 -25.06 43.86 13.91
N ALA A 20 -26.19 43.72 14.63
CA ALA A 20 -26.28 44.03 16.04
C ALA A 20 -25.66 42.86 16.83
N LEU A 21 -24.59 43.19 17.57
CA LEU A 21 -24.00 42.34 18.59
C LEU A 21 -24.96 42.35 19.80
N VAL A 22 -25.66 41.26 20.05
CA VAL A 22 -26.42 41.11 21.30
C VAL A 22 -25.47 40.53 22.34
N VAL A 23 -24.97 41.40 23.22
CA VAL A 23 -24.28 40.98 24.45
C VAL A 23 -25.34 40.79 25.52
N VAL A 24 -25.65 39.56 25.88
CA VAL A 24 -26.43 39.23 27.08
C VAL A 24 -25.47 38.99 28.22
N THR A 25 -25.30 39.96 29.09
CA THR A 25 -24.61 39.79 30.38
C THR A 25 -25.57 39.19 31.39
N VAL A 26 -25.40 37.91 31.72
CA VAL A 26 -25.97 37.29 32.91
C VAL A 26 -24.84 37.10 33.93
N LEU A 27 -24.89 37.86 34.99
CA LEU A 27 -24.06 37.70 36.17
C LEU A 27 -24.60 36.56 37.03
N ALA A 28 -24.01 35.37 36.90
CA ALA A 28 -23.89 34.37 37.98
C ALA A 28 -22.97 33.24 37.48
N ALA A 29 -21.84 33.09 38.15
CA ALA A 29 -20.90 31.93 38.16
C ALA A 29 -20.65 31.15 36.86
N GLY A 30 -19.60 31.53 36.19
CA GLY A 30 -18.61 30.73 35.48
C GLY A 30 -19.06 29.54 34.64
N LEU A 31 -19.26 29.74 33.34
CA LEU A 31 -18.72 28.91 32.27
C LEU A 31 -18.92 29.67 30.94
N ILE A 32 -17.90 30.36 30.48
CA ILE A 32 -17.90 30.81 29.08
C ILE A 32 -17.62 29.59 28.22
N VAL A 33 -18.66 28.96 27.66
CA VAL A 33 -18.49 28.02 26.56
C VAL A 33 -18.31 28.87 25.32
N VAL A 34 -17.04 29.07 24.94
CA VAL A 34 -16.70 29.58 23.59
C VAL A 34 -17.01 28.41 22.64
N MET A 35 -18.18 28.43 22.05
CA MET A 35 -18.46 27.60 20.90
C MET A 35 -17.64 28.20 19.76
N SER A 36 -16.41 27.68 19.60
CA SER A 36 -15.68 27.80 18.35
C SER A 36 -16.50 27.02 17.32
N SER A 37 -17.22 27.70 16.45
CA SER A 37 -17.65 27.13 15.19
C SER A 37 -16.37 26.86 14.38
N SER A 38 -15.80 25.68 14.56
CA SER A 38 -14.91 25.13 13.56
C SER A 38 -15.77 25.01 12.30
N SER A 39 -15.52 25.88 11.33
CA SER A 39 -15.87 25.57 9.96
C SER A 39 -15.07 24.29 9.66
N ASP A 40 -15.74 23.14 9.69
CA ASP A 40 -15.23 21.93 9.11
C ASP A 40 -14.95 22.28 7.64
N ALA A 41 -13.68 22.56 7.34
CA ALA A 41 -13.22 22.52 5.98
C ALA A 41 -13.54 21.12 5.51
N VAL A 42 -14.36 20.96 4.50
CA VAL A 42 -14.63 19.69 3.85
C VAL A 42 -13.27 19.13 3.48
N ALA A 43 -12.80 18.16 4.27
CA ALA A 43 -11.56 17.51 3.97
C ALA A 43 -11.78 16.79 2.63
N GLY A 44 -11.02 17.18 1.60
CA GLY A 44 -11.09 16.51 0.30
C GLY A 44 -10.86 15.01 0.45
N GLU A 45 -11.39 14.24 -0.49
CA GLU A 45 -11.25 12.78 -0.49
C GLU A 45 -9.77 12.39 -0.41
N ARG A 46 -9.49 11.36 0.36
CA ARG A 46 -8.12 10.85 0.60
C ARG A 46 -7.94 9.50 -0.05
N VAL A 47 -6.87 9.35 -0.79
CA VAL A 47 -6.46 8.04 -1.33
C VAL A 47 -5.14 7.62 -0.71
N THR A 48 -5.15 6.47 -0.05
CA THR A 48 -3.97 5.82 0.53
C THR A 48 -3.49 4.73 -0.41
N PHE A 49 -2.26 4.80 -0.87
CA PHE A 49 -1.64 3.77 -1.69
C PHE A 49 -0.80 2.85 -0.82
N VAL A 50 -0.95 1.55 -1.02
CA VAL A 50 -0.23 0.50 -0.29
C VAL A 50 0.52 -0.38 -1.28
N ASN A 51 1.83 -0.50 -1.12
CA ASN A 51 2.65 -1.38 -1.95
C ASN A 51 2.81 -2.75 -1.27
N ARG A 52 2.16 -3.77 -1.80
CA ARG A 52 2.31 -5.19 -1.42
C ARG A 52 3.04 -5.99 -2.49
N THR A 53 3.82 -5.33 -3.34
CA THR A 53 4.74 -5.99 -4.28
C THR A 53 6.12 -6.13 -3.67
N GLY A 54 6.99 -6.89 -4.34
CA GLY A 54 8.40 -7.07 -3.93
C GLY A 54 9.35 -5.99 -4.47
N GLU A 55 8.84 -4.97 -5.18
CA GLU A 55 9.66 -3.94 -5.81
C GLU A 55 9.17 -2.52 -5.49
N THR A 56 10.03 -1.52 -5.68
CA THR A 56 9.64 -0.12 -5.54
C THR A 56 8.67 0.27 -6.65
N LEU A 57 7.60 0.96 -6.28
CA LEU A 57 6.59 1.49 -7.19
C LEU A 57 6.59 3.03 -7.16
N TRP A 58 6.38 3.63 -8.30
CA TRP A 58 6.06 5.05 -8.43
C TRP A 58 4.60 5.18 -8.81
N VAL A 59 3.82 5.85 -7.99
CA VAL A 59 2.40 6.06 -8.32
C VAL A 59 2.32 7.02 -9.49
N GLY A 60 1.54 6.65 -10.50
CA GLY A 60 1.16 7.52 -11.60
C GLY A 60 -0.31 7.88 -11.49
N ALA A 61 -0.70 9.01 -12.07
CA ALA A 61 -2.08 9.43 -12.20
C ALA A 61 -2.35 9.93 -13.62
N GLY A 62 -3.58 9.70 -14.08
CA GLY A 62 -4.10 10.30 -15.30
C GLY A 62 -5.48 10.87 -15.01
N GLU A 63 -5.62 12.17 -15.09
CA GLU A 63 -6.89 12.88 -14.95
C GLU A 63 -7.76 12.73 -16.20
N SER A 64 -9.08 12.81 -16.03
CA SER A 64 -10.04 12.85 -17.15
C SER A 64 -10.00 14.23 -17.82
N GLY A 65 -10.30 14.25 -19.13
CA GLY A 65 -10.33 15.48 -19.94
C GLY A 65 -11.53 16.40 -19.69
N ASP A 66 -12.19 16.25 -18.53
CA ASP A 66 -13.39 16.99 -18.11
C ASP A 66 -13.06 18.23 -17.24
N GLY A 67 -11.79 18.63 -17.19
CA GLY A 67 -11.32 19.71 -16.33
C GLY A 67 -10.77 19.27 -14.98
N SER A 68 -10.71 17.96 -14.72
CA SER A 68 -10.08 17.42 -13.52
C SER A 68 -8.63 17.88 -13.42
N ARG A 69 -8.24 18.33 -12.22
CA ARG A 69 -6.92 18.92 -11.97
C ARG A 69 -5.84 17.84 -11.97
N ARG A 70 -4.72 18.14 -12.61
CA ARG A 70 -3.52 17.30 -12.53
C ARG A 70 -3.03 17.17 -11.09
N ILE A 71 -2.67 15.94 -10.72
CA ILE A 71 -2.10 15.65 -9.40
C ILE A 71 -0.57 15.65 -9.50
N SER A 72 0.07 16.36 -8.59
CA SER A 72 1.51 16.31 -8.31
C SER A 72 1.77 15.84 -6.88
N GLY A 73 3.01 15.52 -6.56
CA GLY A 73 3.35 14.96 -5.25
C GLY A 73 2.93 13.50 -5.08
N LEU A 74 2.74 12.78 -6.19
CA LEU A 74 2.45 11.35 -6.16
C LEU A 74 3.59 10.58 -5.49
N PRO A 75 3.27 9.59 -4.63
CA PRO A 75 4.29 8.95 -3.83
C PRO A 75 5.12 7.92 -4.59
N VAL A 76 6.37 7.78 -4.15
CA VAL A 76 7.18 6.60 -4.38
C VAL A 76 7.03 5.68 -3.17
N LEU A 77 6.75 4.40 -3.40
CA LEU A 77 6.47 3.40 -2.39
C LEU A 77 7.47 2.26 -2.47
N ARG A 78 8.24 2.04 -1.44
CA ARG A 78 9.04 0.82 -1.29
C ARG A 78 8.13 -0.37 -0.95
N PRO A 79 8.60 -1.61 -1.10
CA PRO A 79 7.85 -2.77 -0.63
C PRO A 79 7.38 -2.61 0.82
N GLY A 80 6.07 -2.81 1.06
CA GLY A 80 5.45 -2.67 2.37
C GLY A 80 5.04 -1.25 2.77
N GLU A 81 5.49 -0.21 2.06
CA GLU A 81 5.14 1.19 2.37
C GLU A 81 3.70 1.53 1.99
N SER A 82 3.15 2.50 2.73
CA SER A 82 1.89 3.17 2.42
C SER A 82 2.03 4.67 2.54
N LYS A 83 1.38 5.42 1.65
CA LYS A 83 1.33 6.89 1.69
C LYS A 83 -0.02 7.37 1.15
N SER A 84 -0.49 8.48 1.70
CA SER A 84 -1.78 9.07 1.33
C SER A 84 -1.59 10.39 0.60
N ILE A 85 -2.52 10.69 -0.30
CA ILE A 85 -2.70 11.99 -0.90
C ILE A 85 -4.13 12.48 -0.63
N VAL A 86 -4.32 13.78 -0.69
CA VAL A 86 -5.66 14.40 -0.74
C VAL A 86 -5.95 14.73 -2.20
N ILE A 87 -7.14 14.39 -2.66
CA ILE A 87 -7.58 14.68 -4.03
C ILE A 87 -7.83 16.18 -4.15
N PRO A 88 -7.24 16.86 -5.13
CA PRO A 88 -7.42 18.29 -5.30
C PRO A 88 -8.79 18.61 -5.89
N ASP A 89 -9.45 19.63 -5.37
CA ASP A 89 -10.61 20.22 -6.02
C ASP A 89 -10.25 20.77 -7.40
N SER A 90 -11.08 20.46 -8.38
CA SER A 90 -10.89 20.88 -9.77
C SER A 90 -11.73 22.11 -10.15
N GLY A 91 -11.76 23.13 -9.27
CA GLY A 91 -12.51 24.37 -9.46
C GLY A 91 -13.98 24.30 -9.04
N GLN A 92 -14.51 23.11 -8.80
CA GLN A 92 -15.76 22.84 -8.10
C GLN A 92 -15.47 21.88 -6.94
N PRO A 93 -16.04 22.10 -5.76
CA PRO A 93 -15.83 21.20 -4.63
C PRO A 93 -16.17 19.74 -4.98
N GLY A 94 -15.26 18.83 -4.67
CA GLY A 94 -15.43 17.40 -4.90
C GLY A 94 -15.45 16.96 -6.37
N HIS A 95 -15.03 17.80 -7.33
CA HIS A 95 -14.95 17.41 -8.73
C HIS A 95 -13.55 16.94 -9.08
N TRP A 96 -13.34 15.63 -9.14
CA TRP A 96 -12.17 15.01 -9.73
C TRP A 96 -12.51 13.63 -10.30
N ARG A 97 -12.09 13.38 -11.51
CA ARG A 97 -12.17 12.08 -12.17
C ARG A 97 -10.83 11.70 -12.74
N GLY A 98 -10.47 10.44 -12.58
CA GLY A 98 -9.21 9.98 -13.10
C GLY A 98 -8.87 8.58 -12.65
N ARG A 99 -7.62 8.24 -12.79
CA ARG A 99 -7.09 6.92 -12.54
C ARG A 99 -5.71 6.97 -11.94
N PHE A 100 -5.42 6.02 -11.06
CA PHE A 100 -4.08 5.78 -10.51
C PHE A 100 -3.56 4.45 -10.99
N PHE A 101 -2.25 4.35 -11.11
CA PHE A 101 -1.56 3.13 -11.54
C PHE A 101 -0.17 3.03 -10.92
N ALA A 102 0.42 1.84 -11.00
CA ALA A 102 1.78 1.60 -10.54
C ALA A 102 2.75 1.66 -11.73
N ARG A 103 3.76 2.52 -11.63
CA ARG A 103 4.92 2.54 -12.51
C ARG A 103 5.97 1.62 -11.92
N GLN A 104 6.56 0.76 -12.72
CA GLN A 104 7.48 -0.28 -12.25
C GLN A 104 8.79 -0.25 -13.01
N ARG A 105 9.86 -0.65 -12.32
CA ARG A 105 11.22 -0.78 -12.87
C ARG A 105 11.69 0.52 -13.51
N CYS A 106 11.52 1.59 -12.75
CA CYS A 106 11.92 2.92 -13.18
C CYS A 106 13.39 3.18 -12.85
N GLY A 107 14.03 4.01 -13.68
CA GLY A 107 15.40 4.46 -13.47
C GLY A 107 15.73 5.65 -14.36
N GLY A 108 16.90 6.26 -14.14
CA GLY A 108 17.35 7.49 -14.80
C GLY A 108 17.16 8.72 -13.92
N ASP A 109 17.54 9.87 -14.46
CA ASP A 109 17.52 11.16 -13.75
C ASP A 109 16.17 11.85 -13.88
N PRO A 110 15.55 12.29 -12.78
CA PRO A 110 14.27 12.99 -12.79
C PRO A 110 14.33 14.28 -13.63
N GLY A 111 13.29 14.51 -14.44
CA GLY A 111 13.23 15.64 -15.37
C GLY A 111 14.05 15.47 -16.65
N GLY A 112 14.76 14.36 -16.80
CA GLY A 112 15.61 14.06 -17.95
C GLY A 112 15.41 12.66 -18.50
N THR A 113 16.24 11.73 -18.06
CA THR A 113 16.30 10.35 -18.58
C THR A 113 15.43 9.36 -17.79
N PHE A 114 14.73 9.81 -16.74
CA PHE A 114 13.88 8.93 -15.94
C PHE A 114 12.80 8.29 -16.80
N LYS A 115 12.76 6.95 -16.74
CA LYS A 115 11.84 6.12 -17.51
C LYS A 115 11.50 4.85 -16.74
N CYS A 116 10.28 4.32 -16.96
CA CYS A 116 9.81 3.06 -16.40
C CYS A 116 9.63 2.01 -17.49
N LEU A 117 9.85 0.74 -17.17
CA LEU A 117 9.56 -0.36 -18.09
C LEU A 117 8.06 -0.66 -18.18
N VAL A 118 7.30 -0.34 -17.15
CA VAL A 118 5.84 -0.51 -17.10
C VAL A 118 5.22 0.77 -16.59
N GLY A 119 4.20 1.26 -17.29
CA GLY A 119 3.44 2.44 -16.90
C GLY A 119 4.20 3.75 -17.05
N ASP A 120 5.12 3.83 -17.99
CA ASP A 120 5.84 5.07 -18.24
C ASP A 120 4.88 6.19 -18.63
N CYS A 121 4.98 7.32 -17.95
CA CYS A 121 4.13 8.49 -18.19
C CYS A 121 4.90 9.82 -18.20
N GLY A 122 6.23 9.76 -18.37
CA GLY A 122 7.10 10.93 -18.44
C GLY A 122 8.25 10.90 -17.44
N PRO A 123 9.13 11.90 -17.53
CA PRO A 123 10.43 11.87 -16.84
C PRO A 123 10.39 12.31 -15.38
N TYR A 124 9.22 12.51 -14.79
CA TYR A 124 9.09 12.98 -13.41
C TYR A 124 8.75 11.83 -12.44
N LEU A 125 9.18 11.98 -11.18
CA LEU A 125 8.94 10.98 -10.14
C LEU A 125 7.53 11.06 -9.57
N ASP A 126 6.99 12.25 -9.45
CA ASP A 126 5.84 12.60 -8.61
C ASP A 126 4.61 13.07 -9.41
N HIS A 127 4.68 13.08 -10.73
CA HIS A 127 3.56 13.37 -11.61
C HIS A 127 3.76 12.77 -13.00
N CYS A 128 2.69 12.70 -13.76
CA CYS A 128 2.70 12.26 -15.15
C CYS A 128 2.60 13.46 -16.09
N GLU A 129 3.41 13.47 -17.13
CA GLU A 129 3.40 14.50 -18.18
C GLU A 129 2.47 14.11 -19.34
N ARG A 130 2.35 12.81 -19.58
CA ARG A 130 1.56 12.20 -20.65
C ARG A 130 0.76 11.02 -20.14
N GLY A 131 -0.14 10.47 -20.98
CA GLY A 131 -0.85 9.23 -20.67
C GLY A 131 0.12 8.07 -20.45
N ALA A 132 -0.24 7.17 -19.55
CA ALA A 132 0.54 5.96 -19.30
C ALA A 132 0.47 5.00 -20.49
N GLU A 133 1.53 4.19 -20.64
CA GLU A 133 1.46 2.94 -21.41
C GLU A 133 0.42 1.99 -20.79
N PRO A 134 -0.11 0.99 -21.53
CA PRO A 134 -1.12 0.07 -21.01
C PRO A 134 -0.71 -0.59 -19.69
N VAL A 135 -1.53 -0.40 -18.65
CA VAL A 135 -1.31 -0.90 -17.28
C VAL A 135 -2.63 -1.19 -16.58
N SER A 136 -2.55 -1.82 -15.41
CA SER A 136 -3.67 -1.93 -14.46
C SER A 136 -4.02 -0.58 -13.87
N LEU A 137 -5.32 -0.27 -13.78
CA LEU A 137 -5.82 1.02 -13.32
C LEU A 137 -6.72 0.89 -12.08
N ALA A 138 -6.58 1.82 -11.14
CA ALA A 138 -7.56 2.14 -10.12
C ALA A 138 -8.28 3.41 -10.56
N GLU A 139 -9.54 3.31 -10.92
CA GLU A 139 -10.31 4.43 -11.50
C GLU A 139 -11.28 4.99 -10.47
N PHE A 140 -11.40 6.31 -10.45
CA PHE A 140 -12.25 7.05 -9.52
C PHE A 140 -13.04 8.14 -10.20
N ASN A 141 -14.25 8.35 -9.68
CA ASN A 141 -15.08 9.50 -9.96
C ASN A 141 -15.56 10.08 -8.63
N PHE A 142 -14.92 11.16 -8.19
CA PHE A 142 -15.26 11.88 -6.97
C PHE A 142 -16.24 13.05 -7.22
N ASP A 143 -16.74 13.22 -8.44
CA ASP A 143 -17.66 14.31 -8.77
C ASP A 143 -18.98 14.19 -8.01
N GLN A 144 -19.15 15.00 -7.00
CA GLN A 144 -20.35 15.03 -6.15
C GLN A 144 -21.64 15.41 -6.91
N ASN A 145 -21.53 15.98 -8.11
CA ASN A 145 -22.69 16.21 -8.98
C ASN A 145 -23.15 14.93 -9.67
N ASN A 146 -22.35 13.87 -9.62
CA ASN A 146 -22.73 12.56 -10.15
C ASN A 146 -23.45 11.76 -9.05
N PRO A 147 -24.76 11.46 -9.22
CA PRO A 147 -25.52 10.74 -8.20
C PRO A 147 -24.83 9.42 -7.79
N GLY A 148 -24.67 9.22 -6.51
CA GLY A 148 -24.04 8.03 -5.94
C GLY A 148 -22.51 8.08 -5.86
N ALA A 149 -21.86 9.16 -6.27
CA ALA A 149 -20.42 9.33 -6.10
C ALA A 149 -20.03 9.39 -4.60
N PRO A 150 -18.79 8.99 -4.29
CA PRO A 150 -17.71 8.49 -5.15
C PRO A 150 -17.99 7.13 -5.80
N TRP A 151 -17.66 7.05 -7.10
CA TRP A 151 -17.63 5.80 -7.85
C TRP A 151 -16.20 5.34 -8.04
N TYR A 152 -15.97 4.04 -7.98
CA TYR A 152 -14.63 3.49 -8.16
C TYR A 152 -14.66 2.08 -8.76
N ASN A 153 -13.61 1.74 -9.49
CA ASN A 153 -13.43 0.41 -10.07
C ASN A 153 -11.95 0.11 -10.32
N VAL A 154 -11.65 -1.16 -10.47
CA VAL A 154 -10.37 -1.63 -11.00
C VAL A 154 -10.54 -2.01 -12.45
N SER A 155 -9.57 -1.63 -13.29
CA SER A 155 -9.59 -1.92 -14.72
C SER A 155 -8.29 -2.61 -15.15
N TYR A 156 -8.49 -3.75 -15.82
CA TYR A 156 -7.47 -4.47 -16.59
C TYR A 156 -7.80 -4.41 -18.09
N VAL A 157 -8.61 -3.45 -18.50
CA VAL A 157 -9.05 -3.27 -19.90
C VAL A 157 -7.88 -3.08 -20.83
N ASP A 158 -6.90 -2.30 -20.44
CA ASP A 158 -5.70 -2.04 -21.23
C ASP A 158 -4.61 -3.10 -21.02
N ALA A 159 -4.38 -3.48 -19.78
CA ALA A 159 -3.38 -4.47 -19.42
C ALA A 159 -3.49 -4.93 -17.96
N LEU A 160 -2.85 -6.04 -17.64
CA LEU A 160 -2.58 -6.51 -16.28
C LEU A 160 -1.08 -6.39 -15.98
N SER A 161 -0.69 -5.36 -15.24
CA SER A 161 0.69 -5.15 -14.77
C SER A 161 0.87 -5.51 -13.29
N VAL A 162 -0.05 -5.06 -12.46
CA VAL A 162 -0.17 -5.41 -11.03
C VAL A 162 -1.62 -5.74 -10.71
N VAL A 163 -1.84 -6.57 -9.70
CA VAL A 163 -3.18 -6.74 -9.15
C VAL A 163 -3.49 -5.55 -8.26
N ILE A 164 -4.64 -4.92 -8.49
CA ILE A 164 -5.11 -3.78 -7.71
C ILE A 164 -6.36 -4.18 -6.94
N THR A 165 -6.46 -3.71 -5.70
CA THR A 165 -7.71 -3.71 -4.94
C THR A 165 -7.99 -2.31 -4.41
N ILE A 166 -9.26 -1.91 -4.41
CA ILE A 166 -9.71 -0.64 -3.82
C ILE A 166 -10.67 -0.97 -2.69
N GLU A 167 -10.38 -0.43 -1.52
CA GLU A 167 -11.17 -0.54 -0.30
C GLU A 167 -11.70 0.85 0.08
N ALA A 168 -13.00 0.95 0.37
CA ALA A 168 -13.64 2.14 0.91
C ALA A 168 -14.15 1.85 2.33
N PRO A 169 -13.35 2.18 3.37
CA PRO A 169 -13.78 1.99 4.75
C PRO A 169 -15.06 2.79 5.04
N GLY A 170 -16.09 2.12 5.54
CA GLY A 170 -17.40 2.76 5.79
C GLY A 170 -18.45 2.53 4.70
N ALA A 171 -18.11 1.86 3.60
CA ALA A 171 -19.12 1.40 2.65
C ALA A 171 -20.09 0.44 3.33
N PRO A 172 -21.41 0.56 3.08
CA PRO A 172 -22.43 -0.29 3.71
C PRO A 172 -22.28 -1.78 3.38
N ASN A 173 -21.62 -2.07 2.30
CA ASN A 173 -21.22 -3.41 1.89
C ASN A 173 -19.80 -3.28 1.29
N PRO A 174 -18.75 -3.53 2.07
CA PRO A 174 -17.37 -3.32 1.61
C PRO A 174 -16.99 -4.34 0.55
N ALA A 175 -17.64 -4.24 -0.61
CA ALA A 175 -17.22 -4.97 -1.77
C ALA A 175 -15.85 -4.42 -2.19
N LEU A 176 -14.85 -5.28 -2.10
CA LEU A 176 -13.48 -4.94 -2.44
C LEU A 176 -13.35 -4.96 -3.96
N ALA A 177 -13.32 -3.79 -4.60
CA ALA A 177 -13.07 -3.70 -6.04
C ALA A 177 -11.72 -4.35 -6.38
N GLY A 178 -11.69 -5.10 -7.47
CA GLY A 178 -10.50 -5.85 -7.90
C GLY A 178 -10.23 -7.13 -7.08
N SER A 179 -11.07 -7.47 -6.10
CA SER A 179 -10.96 -8.74 -5.38
C SER A 179 -11.27 -9.91 -6.32
N CYS A 180 -10.75 -11.08 -6.00
CA CYS A 180 -11.00 -12.32 -6.74
C CYS A 180 -11.85 -13.29 -5.94
N VAL A 181 -12.63 -14.11 -6.63
CA VAL A 181 -13.40 -15.20 -6.01
C VAL A 181 -12.50 -16.34 -5.50
N ARG A 182 -11.24 -16.35 -5.88
CA ARG A 182 -10.22 -17.31 -5.41
C ARG A 182 -9.04 -16.55 -4.82
N SER A 183 -8.40 -17.11 -3.82
CA SER A 183 -7.18 -16.55 -3.19
C SER A 183 -6.01 -16.33 -4.16
N ALA A 184 -6.11 -16.86 -5.35
CA ALA A 184 -5.12 -16.77 -6.44
C ALA A 184 -4.88 -15.35 -6.99
N CYS A 185 -5.75 -14.37 -6.76
CA CYS A 185 -5.49 -12.97 -7.14
C CYS A 185 -4.28 -12.35 -6.44
N GLY A 186 -3.88 -12.89 -5.32
CA GLY A 186 -2.73 -12.37 -4.56
C GLY A 186 -1.41 -13.07 -4.82
N GLY A 187 -1.39 -14.15 -5.61
CA GLY A 187 -0.27 -15.07 -5.70
C GLY A 187 0.53 -15.06 -7.01
N GLY A 188 0.42 -14.04 -7.82
CA GLY A 188 1.19 -13.97 -9.07
C GLY A 188 0.68 -14.85 -10.20
N GLN A 189 -0.44 -15.50 -10.01
CA GLN A 189 -0.97 -16.46 -10.98
C GLN A 189 -1.67 -15.80 -12.18
N MET A 190 -2.25 -14.61 -11.99
CA MET A 190 -2.95 -13.92 -13.08
C MET A 190 -2.01 -13.55 -14.24
N LEU A 191 -0.83 -13.01 -13.94
CA LEU A 191 0.15 -12.68 -14.97
C LEU A 191 0.74 -13.94 -15.62
N ALA A 192 0.89 -15.02 -14.86
CA ALA A 192 1.35 -16.32 -15.40
C ALA A 192 0.33 -16.91 -16.41
N ALA A 193 -0.95 -16.65 -16.22
CA ALA A 193 -2.00 -17.09 -17.15
C ALA A 193 -2.08 -16.28 -18.45
N CYS A 194 -1.36 -15.15 -18.54
CA CYS A 194 -1.31 -14.33 -19.74
C CYS A 194 -0.91 -15.16 -20.98
N PRO A 195 -1.66 -15.11 -22.08
CA PRO A 195 -1.23 -15.73 -23.33
C PRO A 195 0.12 -15.16 -23.77
N GLU A 196 1.03 -16.01 -24.26
CA GLU A 196 2.39 -15.60 -24.61
C GLU A 196 2.42 -14.47 -25.64
N ALA A 197 1.49 -14.48 -26.58
CA ALA A 197 1.37 -13.42 -27.59
C ALA A 197 1.06 -12.02 -27.02
N HIS A 198 0.61 -11.93 -25.78
CA HIS A 198 0.23 -10.68 -25.10
C HIS A 198 1.13 -10.35 -23.92
N ALA A 199 2.06 -11.25 -23.60
CA ALA A 199 3.00 -11.09 -22.50
C ALA A 199 4.12 -10.12 -22.88
N VAL A 200 4.31 -9.09 -22.05
CA VAL A 200 5.50 -8.23 -22.09
C VAL A 200 6.50 -8.74 -21.08
N ARG A 201 7.75 -8.87 -21.53
CA ARG A 201 8.86 -9.38 -20.72
C ARG A 201 9.89 -8.32 -20.45
N ASP A 202 10.49 -8.38 -19.26
CA ASP A 202 11.66 -7.58 -18.95
C ASP A 202 12.83 -7.99 -19.89
N PRO A 203 13.38 -7.05 -20.66
CA PRO A 203 14.45 -7.37 -21.62
C PRO A 203 15.73 -7.84 -20.96
N ARG A 204 15.94 -7.55 -19.67
CA ARG A 204 17.14 -7.91 -18.91
C ARG A 204 16.98 -9.22 -18.13
N ARG A 205 15.75 -9.50 -17.65
CA ARG A 205 15.46 -10.62 -16.73
C ARG A 205 14.66 -11.73 -17.41
N GLY A 206 13.97 -11.44 -18.51
CA GLY A 206 13.12 -12.39 -19.21
C GLY A 206 11.78 -12.70 -18.54
N ASP A 207 11.57 -12.25 -17.31
CA ASP A 207 10.31 -12.45 -16.58
C ASP A 207 9.18 -11.61 -17.18
N ARG A 208 7.94 -12.11 -17.05
CA ARG A 208 6.75 -11.37 -17.47
C ARG A 208 6.51 -10.21 -16.52
N ILE A 209 6.31 -9.01 -17.09
CA ILE A 209 6.09 -7.78 -16.33
C ILE A 209 4.75 -7.12 -16.62
N ASN A 210 4.13 -7.49 -17.72
CA ASN A 210 2.82 -6.97 -18.10
C ASN A 210 2.12 -7.97 -19.06
N CYS A 211 0.82 -7.88 -19.13
CA CYS A 211 -0.03 -8.60 -20.10
C CYS A 211 -0.94 -7.59 -20.78
N VAL A 212 -0.68 -7.28 -22.04
CA VAL A 212 -1.42 -6.24 -22.77
C VAL A 212 -2.64 -6.84 -23.44
N ASN A 213 -3.79 -6.21 -23.25
CA ASN A 213 -5.02 -6.63 -23.91
C ASN A 213 -5.01 -6.21 -25.41
N PRO A 214 -5.14 -7.14 -26.33
CA PRO A 214 -5.16 -6.82 -27.77
C PRO A 214 -6.47 -6.16 -28.22
N ASN A 215 -7.55 -6.30 -27.42
CA ASN A 215 -8.86 -5.78 -27.77
C ASN A 215 -9.59 -5.26 -26.52
N ARG A 216 -9.61 -3.94 -26.39
CA ARG A 216 -10.22 -3.26 -25.24
C ARG A 216 -11.75 -3.41 -25.19
N ASP A 217 -12.39 -3.59 -26.33
CA ASP A 217 -13.84 -3.40 -26.47
C ASP A 217 -14.62 -4.70 -26.54
N ALA A 218 -13.94 -5.84 -26.59
CA ALA A 218 -14.57 -7.15 -26.65
C ALA A 218 -13.76 -8.24 -25.93
N GLU A 219 -14.41 -9.37 -25.74
CA GLU A 219 -13.77 -10.58 -25.24
C GLU A 219 -12.66 -11.07 -26.20
N SER A 220 -11.57 -11.56 -25.62
CA SER A 220 -10.38 -11.99 -26.32
C SER A 220 -9.71 -13.16 -25.59
N ALA A 221 -8.65 -13.71 -26.15
CA ALA A 221 -7.81 -14.70 -25.45
C ALA A 221 -7.25 -14.17 -24.12
N TYR A 222 -6.98 -12.87 -24.07
CA TYR A 222 -6.58 -12.17 -22.83
C TYR A 222 -7.68 -12.27 -21.76
N THR A 223 -8.91 -11.87 -22.09
CA THR A 223 -10.03 -11.89 -21.13
C THR A 223 -10.38 -13.32 -20.71
N ALA A 224 -10.32 -14.28 -21.62
CA ALA A 224 -10.56 -15.70 -21.34
C ALA A 224 -9.52 -16.27 -20.37
N ALA A 225 -8.26 -15.84 -20.45
CA ALA A 225 -7.20 -16.25 -19.54
C ALA A 225 -7.37 -15.69 -18.12
N LEU A 226 -7.90 -14.46 -17.98
CA LEU A 226 -8.05 -13.79 -16.68
C LEU A 226 -9.40 -14.09 -16.00
N ARG A 227 -10.45 -14.37 -16.77
CA ARG A 227 -11.81 -14.66 -16.26
C ARG A 227 -11.86 -15.77 -15.19
N PRO A 228 -11.10 -16.89 -15.28
CA PRO A 228 -11.15 -17.95 -14.28
C PRO A 228 -10.75 -17.52 -12.86
N PHE A 229 -10.04 -16.40 -12.72
CA PHE A 229 -9.71 -15.82 -11.41
C PHE A 229 -10.91 -15.07 -10.81
N GLY A 230 -11.92 -14.74 -11.64
CA GLY A 230 -13.13 -14.01 -11.26
C GLY A 230 -12.81 -12.65 -10.64
N PRO A 231 -11.94 -11.80 -11.24
CA PRO A 231 -11.63 -10.51 -10.67
C PRO A 231 -12.87 -9.61 -10.75
N ARG A 232 -13.17 -8.92 -9.66
CA ARG A 232 -14.17 -7.84 -9.61
C ARG A 232 -13.57 -6.59 -10.24
N ALA A 233 -13.24 -6.67 -11.51
CA ALA A 233 -12.55 -5.66 -12.29
C ALA A 233 -12.98 -5.73 -13.74
N TYR A 234 -12.88 -4.63 -14.45
CA TYR A 234 -13.08 -4.62 -15.90
C TYR A 234 -11.99 -5.43 -16.61
N LEU A 235 -12.38 -6.30 -17.51
CA LEU A 235 -11.49 -7.01 -18.44
C LEU A 235 -11.63 -6.48 -19.88
N TRP A 236 -12.75 -5.82 -20.21
CA TRP A 236 -13.02 -5.09 -21.45
C TRP A 236 -14.00 -3.94 -21.17
N SER A 237 -14.12 -2.96 -22.04
CA SER A 237 -14.78 -1.67 -21.80
C SER A 237 -16.29 -1.76 -21.47
N THR A 238 -16.94 -2.83 -21.86
CA THR A 238 -18.38 -3.05 -21.62
C THR A 238 -18.66 -4.23 -20.68
N HIS A 239 -17.69 -4.61 -19.85
CA HIS A 239 -17.81 -5.76 -18.94
C HIS A 239 -18.91 -5.57 -17.89
N ASP A 240 -19.19 -4.33 -17.49
CA ASP A 240 -20.28 -3.95 -16.60
C ASP A 240 -21.68 -4.25 -17.15
N LYS A 241 -21.82 -4.35 -18.48
CA LYS A 241 -23.09 -4.68 -19.13
C LYS A 241 -23.44 -6.16 -19.09
N VAL A 242 -22.50 -7.02 -18.68
CA VAL A 242 -22.77 -8.46 -18.55
C VAL A 242 -23.49 -8.72 -17.24
N PRO A 243 -24.69 -9.32 -17.25
CA PRO A 243 -25.45 -9.58 -16.05
C PRO A 243 -24.66 -10.41 -15.02
N GLY A 244 -24.68 -9.99 -13.77
CA GLY A 244 -24.00 -10.66 -12.67
C GLY A 244 -22.51 -10.30 -12.50
N ASN A 245 -21.97 -9.38 -13.30
CA ASN A 245 -20.64 -8.83 -13.08
C ASN A 245 -20.66 -7.65 -12.08
N GLU A 246 -19.84 -7.74 -11.06
CA GLU A 246 -19.63 -6.67 -10.10
C GLU A 246 -18.28 -6.01 -10.39
N THR A 247 -18.27 -5.02 -11.28
CA THR A 247 -17.06 -4.33 -11.72
C THR A 247 -16.98 -2.89 -11.26
N VAL A 248 -18.14 -2.26 -10.97
CA VAL A 248 -18.24 -0.86 -10.52
C VAL A 248 -18.84 -0.82 -9.13
N PHE A 249 -18.27 0.01 -8.29
CA PHE A 249 -18.66 0.19 -6.89
C PHE A 249 -18.88 1.66 -6.60
N ASN A 250 -19.70 1.96 -5.62
CA ASN A 250 -19.88 3.30 -5.11
C ASN A 250 -20.00 3.33 -3.59
N CYS A 251 -19.66 4.46 -3.02
CA CYS A 251 -19.77 4.69 -1.58
C CYS A 251 -20.12 6.16 -1.32
N PRO A 252 -21.41 6.54 -1.41
CA PRO A 252 -21.81 7.89 -1.09
C PRO A 252 -21.41 8.27 0.33
N GLY A 253 -20.70 9.41 0.47
CA GLY A 253 -20.19 9.91 1.73
C GLY A 253 -18.88 9.29 2.22
N CYS A 254 -18.28 8.37 1.49
CA CYS A 254 -16.91 7.95 1.80
C CYS A 254 -15.90 9.02 1.38
N ALA A 255 -14.97 9.34 2.30
CA ALA A 255 -13.89 10.29 2.07
C ALA A 255 -12.52 9.62 2.02
N ASP A 256 -12.41 8.37 2.46
CA ASP A 256 -11.16 7.64 2.52
C ASP A 256 -11.20 6.38 1.66
N PHE A 257 -10.15 6.18 0.87
CA PHE A 257 -9.99 5.02 0.00
C PHE A 257 -8.58 4.43 0.14
N THR A 258 -8.48 3.11 0.08
CA THR A 258 -7.19 2.43 0.08
C THR A 258 -7.00 1.67 -1.22
N VAL A 259 -5.99 2.03 -1.99
CA VAL A 259 -5.54 1.35 -3.20
C VAL A 259 -4.34 0.47 -2.85
N THR A 260 -4.50 -0.83 -2.94
CA THR A 260 -3.40 -1.77 -2.69
C THR A 260 -2.91 -2.37 -4.00
N PHE A 261 -1.61 -2.21 -4.26
CA PHE A 261 -0.89 -2.84 -5.36
C PHE A 261 -0.27 -4.16 -4.89
N ARG A 262 -0.57 -5.25 -5.58
CA ARG A 262 -0.04 -6.60 -5.30
C ARG A 262 0.68 -7.14 -6.51
N SER A 263 1.64 -8.03 -6.32
CA SER A 263 2.31 -8.70 -7.43
C SER A 263 1.30 -9.46 -8.28
N SER A 264 1.35 -9.24 -9.59
CA SER A 264 0.51 -9.95 -10.58
C SER A 264 1.21 -11.19 -11.14
N GLY A 265 2.52 -11.23 -11.03
CA GLY A 265 3.38 -12.34 -11.42
C GLY A 265 4.09 -12.95 -10.21
N ALA A 266 4.43 -14.23 -10.26
CA ALA A 266 5.50 -14.72 -9.43
C ALA A 266 6.71 -13.86 -9.77
N ALA A 267 7.26 -13.14 -8.79
CA ALA A 267 8.61 -12.66 -8.94
C ALA A 267 9.43 -13.91 -9.31
N ASN A 268 9.92 -13.98 -10.55
CA ASN A 268 10.93 -14.97 -10.83
C ASN A 268 12.06 -14.67 -9.85
N PRO A 269 12.35 -15.56 -8.92
CA PRO A 269 13.60 -15.42 -8.20
C PRO A 269 14.68 -15.36 -9.26
N VAL A 270 15.52 -14.33 -9.23
CA VAL A 270 16.84 -14.37 -9.87
C VAL A 270 17.35 -15.79 -9.60
N PRO A 271 17.82 -16.55 -10.62
CA PRO A 271 18.36 -17.88 -10.37
C PRO A 271 19.51 -17.72 -9.38
N ARG A 272 19.18 -17.89 -8.11
CA ARG A 272 20.17 -18.13 -7.09
C ARG A 272 20.49 -19.62 -7.23
N PRO A 273 21.77 -20.04 -7.16
CA PRO A 273 22.07 -21.44 -7.19
C PRO A 273 21.20 -22.16 -6.17
N GLU A 274 20.36 -23.06 -6.66
CA GLU A 274 19.56 -24.03 -5.93
C GLU A 274 19.06 -23.62 -4.53
N GLU A 275 17.89 -22.96 -4.49
CA GLU A 275 17.09 -22.91 -3.28
C GLU A 275 15.62 -23.27 -3.64
N ARG A 276 15.14 -24.33 -3.01
CA ARG A 276 13.81 -24.95 -3.18
C ARG A 276 12.69 -23.91 -3.08
N ALA A 277 11.65 -24.08 -3.92
CA ALA A 277 10.38 -23.41 -3.84
C ALA A 277 9.81 -23.48 -2.41
N ASP A 278 9.86 -22.35 -1.67
CA ASP A 278 9.13 -22.20 -0.43
C ASP A 278 7.68 -21.78 -0.76
N THR A 279 6.78 -22.78 -0.75
CA THR A 279 5.42 -22.56 -0.28
C THR A 279 5.51 -21.80 1.06
N PRO A 280 4.51 -20.94 1.46
CA PRO A 280 4.46 -20.48 2.83
C PRO A 280 4.50 -21.71 3.71
N ASP A 281 5.68 -21.99 4.22
CA ASP A 281 5.91 -23.14 5.06
C ASP A 281 5.23 -22.80 6.39
N SER A 282 4.05 -23.37 6.61
CA SER A 282 3.38 -23.36 7.91
C SER A 282 4.16 -24.19 8.94
N SER A 283 5.33 -24.73 8.54
CA SER A 283 6.20 -25.42 9.47
C SER A 283 6.79 -24.42 10.45
N THR A 284 6.56 -24.68 11.70
CA THR A 284 7.20 -23.95 12.78
C THR A 284 8.66 -24.41 12.91
N PHE A 285 9.53 -23.46 13.25
CA PHE A 285 10.94 -23.73 13.51
C PHE A 285 11.43 -22.99 14.73
N SER A 286 12.51 -23.47 15.34
CA SER A 286 13.26 -22.73 16.35
C SER A 286 14.57 -22.23 15.75
N LEU A 287 15.00 -21.03 16.15
CA LEU A 287 16.36 -20.55 15.90
C LEU A 287 17.27 -21.05 17.00
N ARG A 288 18.13 -22.01 16.70
CA ARG A 288 19.10 -22.60 17.63
C ARG A 288 20.50 -22.14 17.26
N GLY A 289 21.26 -21.71 18.24
CA GLY A 289 22.61 -21.16 18.01
C GLY A 289 23.53 -21.28 19.21
N PHE A 290 24.12 -20.18 19.61
CA PHE A 290 25.11 -20.10 20.66
C PHE A 290 24.81 -20.93 21.91
N ALA A 291 25.82 -21.62 22.45
CA ALA A 291 25.71 -22.53 23.59
C ALA A 291 24.62 -23.61 23.41
N ASN A 292 24.28 -23.96 22.16
CA ASN A 292 23.26 -24.95 21.83
C ASN A 292 21.84 -24.58 22.34
N LYS A 293 21.58 -23.25 22.48
CA LYS A 293 20.34 -22.68 22.99
C LYS A 293 19.50 -22.05 21.88
N CYS A 294 18.27 -21.66 22.20
CA CYS A 294 17.29 -21.12 21.28
C CYS A 294 16.99 -19.65 21.53
N VAL A 295 16.64 -18.93 20.45
CA VAL A 295 15.98 -17.62 20.56
C VAL A 295 14.63 -17.83 21.22
N ASP A 296 14.33 -17.01 22.22
CA ASP A 296 13.19 -17.20 23.12
C ASP A 296 12.54 -15.86 23.50
N VAL A 297 11.23 -15.92 23.72
CA VAL A 297 10.44 -14.81 24.27
C VAL A 297 10.26 -15.02 25.76
N PRO A 298 10.78 -14.15 26.64
CA PRO A 298 10.71 -14.31 28.09
C PRO A 298 9.31 -14.61 28.59
N GLY A 299 9.16 -15.73 29.30
CA GLY A 299 7.88 -16.16 29.87
C GLY A 299 6.77 -16.46 28.86
N GLY A 300 7.06 -16.43 27.56
CA GLY A 300 6.03 -16.57 26.53
C GLY A 300 5.07 -15.36 26.48
N ILE A 301 5.48 -14.20 26.98
CA ILE A 301 4.64 -13.01 27.07
C ILE A 301 4.66 -12.26 25.73
N SER A 302 3.52 -12.28 25.02
CA SER A 302 3.32 -11.59 23.76
C SER A 302 2.99 -10.12 23.98
N ALA A 303 3.99 -9.33 24.39
CA ALA A 303 3.86 -7.88 24.56
C ALA A 303 4.84 -7.14 23.65
N ASP A 304 4.42 -5.96 23.13
CA ASP A 304 5.31 -5.09 22.39
C ASP A 304 6.46 -4.61 23.28
N GLY A 305 7.67 -4.62 22.75
CA GLY A 305 8.87 -4.28 23.48
C GLY A 305 9.45 -5.41 24.33
N SER A 306 8.86 -6.63 24.35
CA SER A 306 9.45 -7.78 25.03
C SER A 306 10.84 -8.07 24.49
N GLN A 307 11.86 -7.89 25.31
CA GLN A 307 13.27 -8.15 24.98
C GLN A 307 13.46 -9.64 24.69
N MET A 308 13.88 -10.01 23.51
CA MET A 308 14.20 -11.40 23.19
C MET A 308 15.48 -11.86 23.86
N GLN A 309 15.55 -13.12 24.18
CA GLN A 309 16.62 -13.71 24.96
C GLN A 309 17.14 -15.02 24.37
N LEU A 310 18.30 -15.43 24.82
CA LEU A 310 18.81 -16.79 24.67
C LEU A 310 18.29 -17.65 25.82
N TRP A 311 17.73 -18.83 25.49
CA TRP A 311 17.22 -19.76 26.51
C TRP A 311 17.45 -21.22 26.10
N ARG A 312 17.54 -22.13 27.07
CA ARG A 312 17.55 -23.57 26.75
C ARG A 312 16.38 -23.93 25.84
N CYS A 313 16.63 -24.71 24.79
CA CYS A 313 15.57 -25.13 23.88
C CYS A 313 14.58 -26.04 24.64
N ASN A 314 13.31 -25.62 24.70
CA ASN A 314 12.26 -26.30 25.45
C ASN A 314 11.02 -26.62 24.59
N GLY A 315 11.01 -26.20 23.31
CA GLY A 315 9.93 -26.48 22.34
C GLY A 315 8.61 -25.77 22.61
N THR A 316 8.58 -24.79 23.52
CA THR A 316 7.37 -24.00 23.79
C THR A 316 7.06 -23.02 22.66
N GLY A 317 5.85 -22.45 22.65
CA GLY A 317 5.45 -21.40 21.71
C GLY A 317 6.37 -20.16 21.70
N ALA A 318 7.04 -19.90 22.84
CA ALA A 318 8.03 -18.80 22.98
C ALA A 318 9.26 -18.97 22.08
N GLN A 319 9.53 -20.17 21.59
CA GLN A 319 10.66 -20.52 20.74
C GLN A 319 10.25 -20.98 19.34
N ARG A 320 8.95 -20.95 19.04
CA ARG A 320 8.43 -21.36 17.73
C ARG A 320 8.20 -20.15 16.85
N PHE A 321 8.91 -20.12 15.76
CA PHE A 321 8.79 -19.09 14.75
C PHE A 321 8.12 -19.65 13.50
N THR A 322 7.35 -18.81 12.84
CA THR A 322 6.92 -18.98 11.45
C THR A 322 7.53 -17.90 10.60
N ARG A 323 7.66 -18.16 9.31
CA ARG A 323 8.05 -17.11 8.36
C ARG A 323 6.82 -16.32 7.96
N GLY A 324 6.82 -15.05 8.30
CA GLY A 324 5.82 -14.11 7.83
C GLY A 324 6.21 -13.47 6.48
N PRO A 325 5.35 -12.57 5.96
CA PRO A 325 5.63 -11.83 4.75
C PRO A 325 6.95 -11.05 4.83
N ASN A 326 7.63 -10.91 3.68
CA ASN A 326 8.85 -10.11 3.52
C ASN A 326 10.05 -10.56 4.38
N GLY A 327 10.08 -11.84 4.82
CA GLY A 327 11.17 -12.34 5.63
C GLY A 327 11.06 -12.00 7.13
N SER A 328 9.89 -11.56 7.59
CA SER A 328 9.63 -11.41 9.02
C SER A 328 9.66 -12.77 9.73
N LEU A 329 10.10 -12.77 10.97
CA LEU A 329 10.09 -13.94 11.86
C LEU A 329 9.04 -13.70 12.93
N VAL A 330 7.98 -14.53 12.92
CA VAL A 330 6.79 -14.36 13.76
C VAL A 330 6.78 -15.41 14.87
N ALA A 331 6.65 -14.96 16.11
CA ALA A 331 6.42 -15.78 17.29
C ALA A 331 5.29 -15.18 18.12
N LEU A 332 4.38 -15.97 18.65
CA LEU A 332 3.26 -15.52 19.49
C LEU A 332 2.46 -14.38 18.84
N ASP A 333 2.20 -14.49 17.53
CA ASP A 333 1.47 -13.50 16.69
C ASP A 333 2.13 -12.11 16.60
N LYS A 334 3.41 -12.01 16.92
CA LYS A 334 4.22 -10.80 16.82
C LYS A 334 5.53 -11.04 16.07
N CYS A 335 6.09 -9.98 15.54
CA CYS A 335 7.32 -10.02 14.76
C CYS A 335 8.57 -9.77 15.62
N MET A 336 9.64 -10.51 15.34
CA MET A 336 10.97 -10.19 15.81
C MET A 336 11.41 -8.86 15.20
N ASP A 337 11.81 -7.91 16.03
CA ASP A 337 11.94 -6.50 15.68
C ASP A 337 13.23 -5.89 16.27
N VAL A 338 13.89 -5.05 15.48
CA VAL A 338 14.98 -4.21 15.96
C VAL A 338 14.37 -2.95 16.57
N ALA A 339 14.52 -2.75 17.85
CA ALA A 339 13.92 -1.64 18.58
C ALA A 339 14.18 -0.29 17.87
N TRP A 340 13.10 0.49 17.67
CA TRP A 340 13.15 1.82 17.05
C TRP A 340 13.70 1.85 15.61
N ALA A 341 13.80 0.70 14.94
CA ALA A 341 14.51 0.57 13.68
C ALA A 341 15.94 1.14 13.72
N ALA A 342 16.56 1.13 14.89
CA ALA A 342 17.90 1.67 15.09
C ALA A 342 18.95 0.79 14.36
N ARG A 343 20.13 1.40 14.11
CA ARG A 343 21.21 0.75 13.36
C ARG A 343 22.47 0.56 14.19
N ASP A 344 22.45 0.96 15.44
CA ASP A 344 23.64 0.95 16.30
C ASP A 344 23.88 -0.43 16.90
N ASN A 345 25.17 -0.76 17.08
CA ASN A 345 25.57 -1.95 17.83
C ASN A 345 24.96 -1.92 19.22
N GLY A 346 24.46 -3.05 19.71
CA GLY A 346 23.86 -3.16 21.03
C GLY A 346 22.35 -2.84 21.05
N THR A 347 21.76 -2.45 19.92
CA THR A 347 20.30 -2.25 19.86
C THR A 347 19.59 -3.56 20.16
N LYS A 348 18.64 -3.51 21.06
CA LYS A 348 17.89 -4.70 21.49
C LYS A 348 17.04 -5.28 20.36
N VAL A 349 16.93 -6.60 20.35
CA VAL A 349 15.94 -7.32 19.53
C VAL A 349 14.76 -7.67 20.44
N GLN A 350 13.56 -7.36 19.99
CA GLN A 350 12.33 -7.45 20.77
C GLN A 350 11.20 -8.10 19.97
N LEU A 351 10.07 -8.42 20.61
CA LEU A 351 8.80 -8.60 19.93
C LEU A 351 8.13 -7.25 19.71
N ALA A 352 7.46 -7.08 18.57
CA ALA A 352 6.60 -5.94 18.28
C ALA A 352 5.44 -6.37 17.38
N HIS A 353 4.37 -5.59 17.39
CA HIS A 353 3.29 -5.76 16.42
C HIS A 353 3.85 -5.81 15.00
N CYS A 354 3.40 -6.81 14.21
CA CYS A 354 3.87 -6.97 12.83
C CYS A 354 3.36 -5.80 11.96
N ASN A 355 4.26 -4.91 11.61
CA ASN A 355 3.97 -3.71 10.80
C ASN A 355 4.59 -3.77 9.41
N GLY A 356 5.36 -4.84 9.09
CA GLY A 356 6.05 -5.02 7.82
C GLY A 356 7.20 -4.03 7.58
N GLY A 357 7.57 -3.26 8.61
CA GLY A 357 8.67 -2.29 8.56
C GLY A 357 10.05 -2.94 8.46
N PRO A 358 11.07 -2.16 8.07
CA PRO A 358 12.42 -2.67 7.82
C PRO A 358 13.12 -3.23 9.06
N ALA A 359 12.68 -2.84 10.27
CA ALA A 359 13.14 -3.39 11.52
C ALA A 359 12.78 -4.88 11.73
N GLN A 360 11.77 -5.37 11.01
CA GLN A 360 11.20 -6.71 11.15
C GLN A 360 11.62 -7.67 10.04
N ILE A 361 12.45 -7.23 9.11
CA ILE A 361 12.94 -8.05 8.01
C ILE A 361 14.25 -8.71 8.42
N TRP A 362 14.28 -10.06 8.28
CA TRP A 362 15.44 -10.84 8.65
C TRP A 362 15.82 -11.80 7.50
N VAL A 363 17.09 -11.87 7.21
CA VAL A 363 17.64 -12.71 6.14
C VAL A 363 18.65 -13.67 6.76
N ALA A 364 18.50 -14.97 6.45
CA ALA A 364 19.51 -15.96 6.79
C ALA A 364 20.66 -15.84 5.77
N GLU A 365 21.83 -15.52 6.25
CA GLU A 365 23.03 -15.36 5.41
C GLU A 365 24.25 -15.95 6.10
N ARG A 366 24.90 -16.92 5.46
CA ARG A 366 26.16 -17.55 5.95
C ARG A 366 26.09 -18.08 7.40
N GLY A 367 24.94 -18.64 7.80
CA GLY A 367 24.72 -19.12 9.16
C GLY A 367 24.37 -18.05 10.18
N MET A 368 24.21 -16.80 9.75
CA MET A 368 23.78 -15.67 10.57
C MET A 368 22.34 -15.27 10.23
N VAL A 369 21.70 -14.55 11.12
CA VAL A 369 20.38 -13.91 10.89
C VAL A 369 20.60 -12.40 10.86
N ARG A 370 20.55 -11.81 9.66
CA ARG A 370 20.88 -10.39 9.43
C ARG A 370 19.62 -9.57 9.23
N ASN A 371 19.57 -8.39 9.83
CA ASN A 371 18.59 -7.36 9.51
C ASN A 371 19.16 -6.45 8.39
N PRO A 372 18.57 -6.46 7.16
CA PRO A 372 19.12 -5.69 6.04
C PRO A 372 19.10 -4.16 6.26
N HIS A 373 18.15 -3.66 7.05
CA HIS A 373 18.02 -2.22 7.32
C HIS A 373 19.18 -1.67 8.14
N SER A 374 19.53 -2.38 9.22
CA SER A 374 20.67 -1.99 10.05
C SER A 374 22.00 -2.43 9.45
N GLY A 375 21.99 -3.43 8.57
CA GLY A 375 23.19 -4.09 8.05
C GLY A 375 23.84 -5.03 9.07
N LYS A 376 23.21 -5.26 10.25
CA LYS A 376 23.76 -5.99 11.38
C LYS A 376 23.10 -7.35 11.59
N CYS A 377 23.73 -8.21 12.38
CA CYS A 377 23.34 -9.58 12.64
C CYS A 377 22.78 -9.74 14.06
N LEU A 378 21.86 -10.70 14.20
CA LEU A 378 21.35 -11.15 15.49
C LEU A 378 22.50 -11.71 16.33
N ASP A 379 22.66 -11.19 17.51
CA ASP A 379 23.82 -11.39 18.36
C ASP A 379 23.40 -11.66 19.81
N VAL A 380 24.10 -12.56 20.48
CA VAL A 380 23.95 -12.76 21.92
C VAL A 380 24.88 -11.80 22.65
N ARG A 381 24.30 -10.89 23.42
CA ARG A 381 25.04 -9.84 24.13
C ARG A 381 26.12 -10.40 25.02
N ASP A 382 27.32 -9.80 24.92
CA ASP A 382 28.48 -10.07 25.77
C ASP A 382 28.91 -11.53 25.82
N TRP A 383 28.61 -12.30 24.77
CA TRP A 383 28.89 -13.74 24.76
C TRP A 383 28.30 -14.50 25.95
N ASN A 384 27.21 -13.98 26.51
CA ASN A 384 26.61 -14.55 27.69
C ASN A 384 25.83 -15.84 27.36
N ALA A 385 26.38 -16.96 27.72
CA ALA A 385 25.78 -18.27 27.48
C ALA A 385 24.67 -18.66 28.48
N ASN A 386 24.33 -17.82 29.47
CA ASN A 386 23.30 -18.13 30.43
C ASN A 386 21.89 -18.02 29.87
N ASP A 387 20.93 -18.73 30.47
CA ASP A 387 19.52 -18.52 30.19
C ASP A 387 19.13 -17.09 30.58
N GLY A 388 18.37 -16.41 29.73
CA GLY A 388 18.00 -15.01 29.93
C GLY A 388 18.96 -14.01 29.32
N ALA A 389 20.04 -14.44 28.67
CA ALA A 389 20.96 -13.52 27.99
C ALA A 389 20.22 -12.72 26.90
N PRO A 390 20.27 -11.38 26.92
CA PRO A 390 19.53 -10.57 25.98
C PRO A 390 20.11 -10.67 24.56
N LEU A 391 19.23 -10.61 23.57
CA LEU A 391 19.59 -10.56 22.15
C LEU A 391 19.61 -9.11 21.66
N GLN A 392 20.57 -8.83 20.80
CA GLN A 392 20.82 -7.51 20.21
C GLN A 392 21.15 -7.65 18.72
N ILE A 393 21.31 -6.54 18.03
CA ILE A 393 22.02 -6.50 16.75
C ILE A 393 23.44 -6.01 16.96
N TRP A 394 24.37 -6.60 16.22
CA TRP A 394 25.79 -6.24 16.23
C TRP A 394 26.40 -6.38 14.84
N GLU A 395 27.55 -5.76 14.58
CA GLU A 395 28.29 -5.98 13.34
C GLU A 395 28.40 -7.46 13.03
N CYS A 396 28.13 -7.82 11.75
CA CYS A 396 28.20 -9.20 11.33
C CYS A 396 29.66 -9.69 11.26
N ASN A 397 29.99 -10.63 12.11
CA ASN A 397 31.31 -11.24 12.18
C ASN A 397 31.21 -12.73 11.83
N PRO A 398 31.43 -13.11 10.56
CA PRO A 398 31.34 -14.52 10.14
C PRO A 398 32.27 -15.42 10.93
N GLY A 399 31.72 -16.52 11.45
CA GLY A 399 32.48 -17.50 12.23
C GLY A 399 32.42 -17.26 13.74
N GLN A 400 31.76 -16.21 14.22
CA GLN A 400 31.50 -16.03 15.66
C GLN A 400 30.28 -16.84 16.09
N ASP A 401 30.45 -17.66 17.10
CA ASP A 401 29.38 -18.56 17.59
C ASP A 401 28.19 -17.83 18.14
N ASN A 402 28.37 -16.67 18.79
CA ASN A 402 27.27 -15.86 19.37
C ASN A 402 26.39 -15.17 18.32
N GLN A 403 26.73 -15.26 17.03
CA GLN A 403 25.96 -14.78 15.89
C GLN A 403 25.53 -15.91 14.95
N THR A 404 25.87 -17.17 15.28
CA THR A 404 25.58 -18.33 14.43
C THR A 404 24.25 -18.96 14.84
N TRP A 405 23.32 -19.09 13.87
CA TRP A 405 21.95 -19.56 14.07
C TRP A 405 21.55 -20.57 13.03
N ARG A 406 20.80 -21.59 13.44
CA ARG A 406 20.22 -22.60 12.56
C ARG A 406 18.72 -22.73 12.81
N ALA A 407 17.94 -22.78 11.75
CA ALA A 407 16.52 -23.09 11.84
C ALA A 407 16.36 -24.61 12.02
N ILE A 408 15.74 -25.00 13.12
CA ILE A 408 15.38 -26.40 13.43
C ILE A 408 13.87 -26.53 13.26
N ARG A 409 13.42 -27.27 12.26
CA ARG A 409 11.99 -27.50 11.99
C ARG A 409 11.34 -28.39 13.03
N HIS A 410 10.05 -28.17 13.28
CA HIS A 410 9.22 -28.96 14.20
C HIS A 410 8.13 -29.70 13.45
#